data_cbef49c7e36263e044d56af937e69841
#
_entry.id   cbef49c7e36263e044d56af937e69841
#
_cell.length_a   1.000
_cell.length_b   1.000
_cell.length_c   1.000
_cell.angle_alpha   90.00
_cell.angle_beta   90.00
_cell.angle_gamma   90.00
#
_symmetry.space_group_name_H-M   'P 1'
#
loop_
_entity.id
_entity.type
_entity.pdbx_description
1 polymer ?
#
loop_
_entity_poly.entity_id
_entity_poly.type
_entity_poly.pdbx_seq_one_letter_code
_entity_poly.pdbx_strand_id
1 'polypeptide(L)'
;MENIKNYLLGALLTFSVAGTQAADSKSQDIVDVAIKAGSFKTLVAAVKAAGLVETLKGDGPFTVFAPTDEAFSKLPKGTLESLLKPENKKKLQNILTYHVVAAKVPSSKVSAGKVAMVNKKHAKISIKNGKVMIDKANVVKTDVMASNGVIHVIDRVILPPAKKN
;
A
#
# COMPACT_ATOMS: atom_id res chain seq x y z
N MET A 1 61.87 -34.49 13.41
CA MET A 1 61.18 -34.58 13.53
C MET A 1 60.11 -33.95 13.59
N GLU A 2 59.49 -33.77 13.56
CA GLU A 2 58.61 -33.30 13.65
C GLU A 2 57.72 -32.70 13.44
N ASN A 3 57.08 -32.50 13.45
CA ASN A 3 56.19 -32.16 13.60
C ASN A 3 55.33 -31.38 13.36
N ILE A 4 54.80 -31.15 13.19
CA ILE A 4 54.04 -30.50 12.87
C ILE A 4 52.90 -30.19 12.85
N LYS A 5 52.45 -30.17 13.01
CA LYS A 5 51.58 -29.88 12.94
C LYS A 5 50.60 -29.22 12.93
N ASN A 6 50.16 -29.02 12.97
CA ASN A 6 49.28 -28.49 13.09
C ASN A 6 48.46 -27.79 12.75
N TYR A 7 48.11 -27.53 12.62
CA TYR A 7 47.50 -26.87 12.37
C TYR A 7 46.39 -26.51 12.20
N LEU A 8 45.99 -26.47 12.20
CA LEU A 8 45.18 -26.16 11.95
C LEU A 8 44.24 -25.64 12.02
N LEU A 9 43.87 -25.57 12.20
CA LEU A 9 43.08 -25.27 12.35
C LEU A 9 42.23 -24.47 12.20
N GLY A 10 42.02 -24.19 12.20
CA GLY A 10 41.32 -23.45 12.12
C GLY A 10 40.24 -23.03 11.83
N ALA A 11 39.97 -22.89 11.73
CA ALA A 11 39.18 -22.46 11.47
C ALA A 11 38.08 -22.07 11.41
N LEU A 12 37.84 -22.02 11.35
CA LEU A 12 37.05 -21.70 11.23
C LEU A 12 36.07 -21.16 11.22
N LEU A 13 35.68 -21.09 11.36
CA LEU A 13 34.88 -20.68 11.37
C LEU A 13 34.02 -20.02 11.15
N THR A 14 33.67 -19.75 11.09
CA THR A 14 33.01 -19.13 10.98
C THR A 14 32.06 -18.61 10.77
N PHE A 15 31.76 -18.68 10.78
CA PHE A 15 31.07 -18.22 10.56
C PHE A 15 30.05 -17.86 10.35
N SER A 16 29.73 -17.78 10.38
CA SER A 16 28.93 -17.52 10.24
C SER A 16 28.02 -16.92 10.17
N VAL A 17 27.62 -16.74 10.21
CA VAL A 17 26.82 -16.35 10.36
C VAL A 17 25.95 -15.68 10.05
N ALA A 18 26.01 -15.58 10.10
CA ALA A 18 25.40 -14.91 9.98
C ALA A 18 24.39 -14.68 9.35
N GLY A 19 24.39 -14.38 8.94
CA GLY A 19 23.56 -14.07 8.16
C GLY A 19 22.24 -14.15 8.30
N THR A 20 22.08 -14.62 8.91
CA THR A 20 20.90 -14.90 9.12
C THR A 20 19.91 -13.92 9.16
N GLN A 21 20.25 -12.82 9.30
CA GLN A 21 19.27 -11.89 9.38
C GLN A 21 18.47 -11.68 8.18
N ALA A 22 18.96 -12.01 7.12
CA ALA A 22 18.25 -11.83 5.90
C ALA A 22 16.93 -12.54 5.90
N ALA A 23 16.82 -13.55 6.66
CA ALA A 23 15.59 -14.29 6.72
C ALA A 23 14.41 -13.50 7.25
N ASP A 24 14.66 -12.46 7.97
CA ASP A 24 13.59 -11.66 8.49
C ASP A 24 13.10 -10.56 7.56
N SER A 25 13.64 -10.50 6.40
CA SER A 25 12.99 -9.74 5.38
C SER A 25 11.76 -10.51 4.90
N LYS A 26 10.88 -10.78 5.79
CA LYS A 26 9.51 -11.01 5.40
C LYS A 26 9.16 -9.85 4.53
N SER A 27 9.02 -10.16 3.28
CA SER A 27 8.59 -9.19 2.31
C SER A 27 7.31 -8.56 2.83
N GLN A 28 7.42 -7.29 3.19
CA GLN A 28 6.32 -6.56 3.78
C GLN A 28 5.29 -6.29 2.71
N ASP A 29 4.10 -6.79 2.93
CA ASP A 29 3.00 -6.53 2.02
C ASP A 29 2.49 -5.09 2.20
N ILE A 30 1.55 -4.70 1.35
CA ILE A 30 0.99 -3.35 1.34
C ILE A 30 0.46 -2.95 2.72
N VAL A 31 -0.16 -3.88 3.45
CA VAL A 31 -0.73 -3.60 4.77
C VAL A 31 0.37 -3.36 5.80
N ASP A 32 1.41 -4.19 5.77
CA ASP A 32 2.55 -4.06 6.69
C ASP A 32 3.31 -2.74 6.46
N VAL A 33 3.52 -2.38 5.20
CA VAL A 33 4.15 -1.10 4.83
C VAL A 33 3.30 0.08 5.30
N ALA A 34 1.98 0.01 5.16
CA ALA A 34 1.09 1.06 5.61
C ALA A 34 1.11 1.21 7.13
N ILE A 35 1.15 0.10 7.87
CA ILE A 35 1.24 0.11 9.33
C ILE A 35 2.55 0.75 9.78
N LYS A 36 3.66 0.35 9.18
CA LYS A 36 4.98 0.89 9.53
C LYS A 36 5.15 2.36 9.23
N ALA A 37 4.52 2.84 8.18
CA ALA A 37 4.62 4.25 7.79
C ALA A 37 3.98 5.19 8.83
N GLY A 38 3.08 4.68 9.66
CA GLY A 38 2.50 5.46 10.77
C GLY A 38 1.50 6.53 10.38
N SER A 39 1.42 6.90 9.11
CA SER A 39 0.55 7.97 8.61
C SER A 39 -0.77 7.45 8.04
N PHE A 40 -1.04 6.16 8.18
CA PHE A 40 -2.21 5.52 7.58
C PHE A 40 -3.05 4.75 8.60
N LYS A 41 -3.08 5.25 9.83
CA LYS A 41 -3.82 4.60 10.92
C LYS A 41 -5.32 4.47 10.58
N THR A 42 -5.89 5.54 10.07
CA THR A 42 -7.29 5.58 9.66
C THR A 42 -7.57 4.63 8.49
N LEU A 43 -6.66 4.59 7.50
CA LEU A 43 -6.78 3.69 6.37
C LEU A 43 -6.73 2.22 6.83
N VAL A 44 -5.78 1.87 7.69
CA VAL A 44 -5.64 0.51 8.23
C VAL A 44 -6.89 0.11 9.01
N ALA A 45 -7.43 1.03 9.83
CA ALA A 45 -8.67 0.78 10.55
C ALA A 45 -9.85 0.56 9.59
N ALA A 46 -9.93 1.36 8.53
CA ALA A 46 -10.98 1.23 7.53
C ALA A 46 -10.87 -0.09 6.75
N VAL A 47 -9.66 -0.51 6.40
CA VAL A 47 -9.42 -1.79 5.70
C VAL A 47 -9.82 -2.96 6.59
N LYS A 48 -9.51 -2.90 7.89
CA LYS A 48 -9.92 -3.93 8.87
C LYS A 48 -11.44 -3.97 9.01
N ALA A 49 -12.08 -2.81 9.17
CA ALA A 49 -13.53 -2.72 9.29
C ALA A 49 -14.25 -3.23 8.05
N ALA A 50 -13.66 -3.01 6.88
CA ALA A 50 -14.21 -3.49 5.62
C ALA A 50 -14.00 -5.00 5.39
N GLY A 51 -13.08 -5.61 6.13
CA GLY A 51 -12.70 -7.01 5.94
C GLY A 51 -11.87 -7.23 4.68
N LEU A 52 -11.08 -6.24 4.28
CA LEU A 52 -10.26 -6.30 3.06
C LEU A 52 -8.77 -6.59 3.34
N VAL A 53 -8.42 -6.85 4.59
CA VAL A 53 -7.02 -7.10 4.97
C VAL A 53 -6.46 -8.28 4.19
N GLU A 54 -7.14 -9.41 4.19
CA GLU A 54 -6.70 -10.62 3.48
C GLU A 54 -6.63 -10.40 1.97
N THR A 55 -7.56 -9.61 1.42
CA THR A 55 -7.54 -9.26 0.01
C THR A 55 -6.28 -8.48 -0.36
N LEU A 56 -5.90 -7.51 0.48
CA LEU A 56 -4.71 -6.68 0.25
C LEU A 56 -3.40 -7.38 0.61
N LYS A 57 -3.47 -8.44 1.40
CA LYS A 57 -2.32 -9.30 1.70
C LYS A 57 -2.12 -10.40 0.64
N GLY A 58 -3.06 -10.55 -0.26
CA GLY A 58 -2.98 -11.54 -1.34
C GLY A 58 -1.83 -11.29 -2.29
N ASP A 59 -1.67 -12.22 -3.22
CA ASP A 59 -0.47 -12.28 -4.08
C ASP A 59 -0.35 -11.13 -5.10
N GLY A 60 -1.34 -10.29 -5.23
CA GLY A 60 -1.25 -9.13 -6.11
C GLY A 60 -0.94 -9.45 -7.56
N PRO A 61 -0.40 -8.55 -8.34
CA PRO A 61 0.09 -7.23 -7.92
C PRO A 61 -1.02 -6.22 -7.72
N PHE A 62 -0.80 -5.33 -6.77
CA PHE A 62 -1.74 -4.25 -6.47
C PHE A 62 -1.05 -2.89 -6.51
N THR A 63 -1.78 -1.86 -6.91
CA THR A 63 -1.39 -0.47 -6.69
C THR A 63 -2.44 0.16 -5.80
N VAL A 64 -2.02 0.70 -4.67
CA VAL A 64 -2.91 1.32 -3.69
C VAL A 64 -2.64 2.81 -3.63
N PHE A 65 -3.68 3.60 -3.86
CA PHE A 65 -3.63 5.03 -3.60
C PHE A 65 -4.03 5.27 -2.14
N ALA A 66 -3.04 5.38 -1.27
CA ALA A 66 -3.24 5.42 0.17
C ALA A 66 -3.43 6.86 0.66
N PRO A 67 -4.63 7.23 1.11
CA PRO A 67 -4.84 8.53 1.73
C PRO A 67 -4.25 8.53 3.14
N THR A 68 -3.59 9.64 3.49
CA THR A 68 -3.03 9.85 4.83
C THR A 68 -4.15 10.13 5.85
N ASP A 69 -3.81 10.09 7.13
CA ASP A 69 -4.75 10.47 8.19
C ASP A 69 -5.25 11.91 7.99
N GLU A 70 -4.38 12.82 7.49
CA GLU A 70 -4.78 14.17 7.11
C GLU A 70 -5.78 14.18 5.96
N ALA A 71 -5.63 13.26 5.00
CA ALA A 71 -6.57 13.13 3.88
C ALA A 71 -7.98 12.78 4.38
N PHE A 72 -8.06 11.91 5.37
CA PHE A 72 -9.33 11.56 6.01
C PHE A 72 -9.92 12.75 6.79
N SER A 73 -9.08 13.58 7.40
CA SER A 73 -9.56 14.75 8.14
C SER A 73 -10.21 15.80 7.23
N LYS A 74 -9.92 15.75 5.95
CA LYS A 74 -10.56 16.64 4.95
C LYS A 74 -11.96 16.21 4.55
N LEU A 75 -12.39 15.03 4.99
CA LEU A 75 -13.77 14.59 4.78
C LEU A 75 -14.73 15.38 5.67
N PRO A 76 -15.98 15.55 5.26
CA PRO A 76 -16.99 16.18 6.11
C PRO A 76 -17.10 15.44 7.44
N LYS A 77 -17.31 16.21 8.51
CA LYS A 77 -17.46 15.64 9.86
C LYS A 77 -18.53 14.57 9.87
N GLY A 78 -18.24 13.47 10.53
CA GLY A 78 -19.14 12.34 10.63
C GLY A 78 -19.14 11.39 9.43
N THR A 79 -18.55 11.79 8.30
CA THR A 79 -18.51 10.91 7.12
C THR A 79 -17.70 9.66 7.41
N LEU A 80 -16.50 9.80 7.98
CA LEU A 80 -15.64 8.67 8.32
C LEU A 80 -16.31 7.75 9.33
N GLU A 81 -16.87 8.34 10.40
CA GLU A 81 -17.56 7.59 11.45
C GLU A 81 -18.75 6.81 10.86
N SER A 82 -19.50 7.46 9.97
CA SER A 82 -20.62 6.83 9.28
C SER A 82 -20.13 5.66 8.42
N LEU A 83 -19.02 5.80 7.71
CA LEU A 83 -18.46 4.75 6.85
C LEU A 83 -17.94 3.56 7.66
N LEU A 84 -17.46 3.79 8.86
CA LEU A 84 -16.95 2.73 9.73
C LEU A 84 -18.07 1.91 10.40
N LYS A 85 -19.30 2.35 10.32
CA LYS A 85 -20.43 1.60 10.87
C LYS A 85 -20.66 0.31 10.09
N PRO A 86 -21.03 -0.79 10.78
CA PRO A 86 -21.29 -2.07 10.11
C PRO A 86 -22.32 -1.97 9.00
N GLU A 87 -23.32 -1.11 9.15
CA GLU A 87 -24.39 -0.87 8.17
C GLU A 87 -23.83 -0.37 6.84
N ASN A 88 -22.73 0.38 6.90
CA ASN A 88 -22.10 1.01 5.75
C ASN A 88 -20.89 0.22 5.22
N LYS A 89 -20.68 -1.00 5.70
CA LYS A 89 -19.54 -1.83 5.31
C LYS A 89 -19.40 -1.94 3.79
N LYS A 90 -20.51 -2.13 3.07
CA LYS A 90 -20.49 -2.22 1.60
C LYS A 90 -20.05 -0.91 0.95
N LYS A 91 -20.43 0.23 1.52
CA LYS A 91 -20.00 1.54 1.02
C LYS A 91 -18.52 1.71 1.25
N LEU A 92 -18.04 1.35 2.43
CA LEU A 92 -16.63 1.42 2.79
C LEU A 92 -15.80 0.52 1.87
N GLN A 93 -16.22 -0.72 1.64
CA GLN A 93 -15.57 -1.63 0.70
C GLN A 93 -15.49 -1.03 -0.70
N ASN A 94 -16.58 -0.42 -1.18
CA ASN A 94 -16.60 0.19 -2.49
C ASN A 94 -15.65 1.39 -2.60
N ILE A 95 -15.52 2.17 -1.54
CA ILE A 95 -14.57 3.28 -1.49
C ILE A 95 -13.14 2.74 -1.46
N LEU A 96 -12.84 1.78 -0.61
CA LEU A 96 -11.50 1.22 -0.49
C LEU A 96 -11.04 0.51 -1.77
N THR A 97 -11.93 -0.25 -2.41
CA THR A 97 -11.64 -0.88 -3.70
C THR A 97 -11.51 0.13 -4.84
N TYR A 98 -12.05 1.34 -4.68
CA TYR A 98 -11.82 2.45 -5.60
C TYR A 98 -10.43 3.10 -5.41
N HIS A 99 -9.73 2.77 -4.35
CA HIS A 99 -8.35 3.20 -4.13
C HIS A 99 -7.32 2.15 -4.59
N VAL A 100 -7.76 1.01 -5.09
CA VAL A 100 -6.90 -0.10 -5.46
C VAL A 100 -7.01 -0.41 -6.94
N VAL A 101 -5.86 -0.56 -7.59
CA VAL A 101 -5.76 -1.03 -8.98
C VAL A 101 -5.20 -2.46 -8.94
N ALA A 102 -5.82 -3.36 -9.69
CA ALA A 102 -5.37 -4.76 -9.77
C ALA A 102 -4.20 -4.91 -10.76
N ALA A 103 -3.19 -4.08 -10.62
CA ALA A 103 -1.98 -4.09 -11.43
C ALA A 103 -0.87 -3.32 -10.72
N LYS A 104 0.37 -3.64 -11.02
CA LYS A 104 1.51 -2.88 -10.52
C LYS A 104 1.79 -1.70 -11.45
N VAL A 105 1.46 -0.50 -11.00
CA VAL A 105 1.63 0.73 -11.76
C VAL A 105 2.60 1.66 -11.02
N PRO A 106 3.92 1.51 -11.19
CA PRO A 106 4.88 2.45 -10.63
C PRO A 106 4.74 3.81 -11.30
N SER A 107 5.28 4.85 -10.68
CA SER A 107 5.18 6.22 -11.18
C SER A 107 5.67 6.38 -12.63
N SER A 108 6.67 5.59 -13.00
CA SER A 108 7.21 5.57 -14.36
C SER A 108 6.20 5.08 -15.43
N LYS A 109 5.19 4.32 -15.01
CA LYS A 109 4.15 3.80 -15.91
C LYS A 109 2.83 4.55 -15.75
N VAL A 110 2.76 5.51 -14.84
CA VAL A 110 1.57 6.32 -14.65
C VAL A 110 1.45 7.28 -15.82
N SER A 111 0.33 7.21 -16.52
CA SER A 111 0.03 8.12 -17.60
C SER A 111 -1.31 8.78 -17.37
N ALA A 112 -1.49 9.96 -17.94
CA ALA A 112 -2.78 10.65 -17.87
C ALA A 112 -3.84 9.82 -18.61
N GLY A 113 -4.98 9.67 -17.99
CA GLY A 113 -6.07 8.89 -18.57
C GLY A 113 -6.96 8.25 -17.52
N LYS A 114 -7.72 7.27 -17.93
CA LYS A 114 -8.61 6.52 -17.04
C LYS A 114 -7.95 5.21 -16.63
N VAL A 115 -7.97 4.93 -15.35
CA VAL A 115 -7.46 3.68 -14.80
C VAL A 115 -8.61 2.90 -14.18
N ALA A 116 -8.67 1.62 -14.49
CA ALA A 116 -9.69 0.73 -13.95
C ALA A 116 -9.30 0.32 -12.51
N MET A 117 -10.21 0.56 -11.59
CA MET A 117 -10.06 0.21 -10.19
C MET A 117 -10.66 -1.17 -9.91
N VAL A 118 -10.30 -1.77 -8.78
CA VAL A 118 -10.79 -3.10 -8.38
C VAL A 118 -12.32 -3.15 -8.32
N ASN A 119 -12.98 -2.05 -8.00
CA ASN A 119 -14.44 -1.98 -7.98
C ASN A 119 -15.08 -1.82 -9.37
N LYS A 120 -14.31 -2.02 -10.44
CA LYS A 120 -14.74 -1.91 -11.83
C LYS A 120 -15.15 -0.49 -12.24
N LYS A 121 -14.84 0.51 -11.45
CA LYS A 121 -15.01 1.92 -11.81
C LYS A 121 -13.68 2.46 -12.31
N HIS A 122 -13.73 3.62 -12.95
CA HIS A 122 -12.54 4.26 -13.49
C HIS A 122 -12.26 5.56 -12.73
N ALA A 123 -11.01 5.72 -12.31
CA ALA A 123 -10.51 6.98 -11.78
C ALA A 123 -9.73 7.69 -12.88
N LYS A 124 -9.73 9.01 -12.83
CA LYS A 124 -9.01 9.82 -13.81
C LYS A 124 -7.64 10.21 -13.25
N ILE A 125 -6.60 9.83 -13.96
CA ILE A 125 -5.25 10.30 -13.66
C ILE A 125 -4.95 11.51 -14.55
N SER A 126 -4.43 12.54 -13.95
CA SER A 126 -3.98 13.77 -14.63
C SER A 126 -2.55 14.08 -14.18
N ILE A 127 -1.77 14.62 -15.08
CA ILE A 127 -0.42 15.07 -14.76
C ILE A 127 -0.37 16.56 -15.05
N LYS A 128 -0.10 17.34 -14.01
CA LYS A 128 0.02 18.80 -14.13
C LYS A 128 1.33 19.24 -13.49
N ASN A 129 2.14 19.97 -14.24
CA ASN A 129 3.43 20.47 -13.75
C ASN A 129 4.29 19.38 -13.10
N GLY A 130 4.32 18.19 -13.70
CA GLY A 130 5.08 17.05 -13.19
C GLY A 130 4.46 16.36 -11.98
N LYS A 131 3.31 16.84 -11.49
CA LYS A 131 2.62 16.23 -10.35
C LYS A 131 1.50 15.34 -10.84
N VAL A 132 1.44 14.14 -10.29
CA VAL A 132 0.38 13.19 -10.59
C VAL A 132 -0.81 13.48 -9.68
N MET A 133 -1.99 13.50 -10.28
CA MET A 133 -3.25 13.65 -9.57
C MET A 133 -4.16 12.49 -9.94
N ILE A 134 -4.91 11.99 -8.99
CA ILE A 134 -5.96 11.01 -9.23
C ILE A 134 -7.30 11.61 -8.80
N ASP A 135 -8.19 11.76 -9.75
CA ASP A 135 -9.45 12.52 -9.59
C ASP A 135 -9.15 13.94 -9.05
N LYS A 136 -9.44 14.17 -7.78
CA LYS A 136 -9.21 15.46 -7.12
C LYS A 136 -8.09 15.40 -6.07
N ALA A 137 -7.42 14.28 -5.95
CA ALA A 137 -6.35 14.06 -4.98
C ALA A 137 -5.00 14.24 -5.64
N ASN A 138 -4.07 14.88 -4.93
CA ASN A 138 -2.68 14.97 -5.39
C ASN A 138 -1.92 13.77 -4.85
N VAL A 139 -1.06 13.19 -5.67
CA VAL A 139 -0.10 12.18 -5.22
C VAL A 139 1.08 12.91 -4.62
N VAL A 140 1.28 12.76 -3.33
CA VAL A 140 2.34 13.46 -2.57
C VAL A 140 3.60 12.63 -2.44
N LYS A 141 3.50 11.31 -2.59
CA LYS A 141 4.63 10.40 -2.60
C LYS A 141 4.30 9.21 -3.49
N THR A 142 5.25 8.83 -4.31
CA THR A 142 5.10 7.71 -5.24
C THR A 142 6.05 6.57 -4.87
N ASP A 143 5.78 5.41 -5.46
CA ASP A 143 6.71 4.27 -5.45
C ASP A 143 7.14 3.79 -4.07
N VAL A 144 6.22 3.79 -3.11
CA VAL A 144 6.42 3.08 -1.86
C VAL A 144 6.21 1.60 -2.13
N MET A 145 7.30 0.88 -2.24
CA MET A 145 7.29 -0.51 -2.67
C MET A 145 6.86 -1.44 -1.55
N ALA A 146 6.05 -2.41 -1.91
CA ALA A 146 5.65 -3.52 -1.04
C ALA A 146 5.88 -4.83 -1.81
N SER A 147 5.88 -5.95 -1.10
CA SER A 147 6.13 -7.25 -1.73
C SER A 147 5.08 -7.64 -2.76
N ASN A 148 3.85 -7.26 -2.53
CA ASN A 148 2.72 -7.58 -3.38
C ASN A 148 2.18 -6.37 -4.16
N GLY A 149 2.90 -5.26 -4.19
CA GLY A 149 2.44 -4.10 -4.94
C GLY A 149 3.19 -2.81 -4.68
N VAL A 150 2.54 -1.71 -5.02
CA VAL A 150 3.08 -0.35 -4.89
C VAL A 150 2.04 0.53 -4.22
N ILE A 151 2.50 1.43 -3.37
CA ILE A 151 1.65 2.40 -2.70
C ILE A 151 2.00 3.80 -3.21
N HIS A 152 1.00 4.54 -3.63
CA HIS A 152 1.10 5.97 -3.91
C HIS A 152 0.31 6.73 -2.85
N VAL A 153 0.97 7.63 -2.17
CA VAL A 153 0.36 8.41 -1.08
C VAL A 153 -0.39 9.61 -1.65
N ILE A 154 -1.64 9.77 -1.27
CA ILE A 154 -2.49 10.86 -1.73
C ILE A 154 -2.95 11.73 -0.57
N ASP A 155 -3.21 13.01 -0.87
CA ASP A 155 -3.58 14.04 0.11
C ASP A 155 -5.08 14.18 0.35
N ARG A 156 -5.88 13.38 -0.34
CA ARG A 156 -7.34 13.37 -0.21
C ARG A 156 -7.91 11.99 -0.48
N VAL A 157 -9.01 11.66 0.17
CA VAL A 157 -9.76 10.45 -0.12
C VAL A 157 -10.52 10.64 -1.43
N ILE A 158 -10.34 9.70 -2.37
CA ILE A 158 -11.12 9.70 -3.61
C ILE A 158 -12.40 8.91 -3.39
N LEU A 159 -13.50 9.45 -3.89
CA LEU A 159 -14.80 8.82 -3.74
C LEU A 159 -15.29 8.36 -5.11
N PRO A 160 -15.78 7.12 -5.21
CA PRO A 160 -16.31 6.64 -6.48
C PRO A 160 -17.53 7.48 -6.88
N PRO A 161 -17.68 7.77 -8.15
CA PRO A 161 -18.83 8.54 -8.62
C PRO A 161 -20.12 7.83 -8.24
N ALA A 162 -21.05 8.59 -7.71
CA ALA A 162 -22.37 8.05 -7.38
C ALA A 162 -23.01 7.49 -8.63
N LYS A 163 -23.75 6.40 -8.47
CA LYS A 163 -24.59 5.92 -9.56
C LYS A 163 -25.62 7.00 -9.82
N LYS A 164 -25.62 7.53 -11.03
CA LYS A 164 -26.80 8.27 -11.50
C LYS A 164 -27.89 7.24 -11.72
N ASN A 165 -28.90 7.29 -10.93
CA ASN A 165 -30.15 6.59 -11.19
C ASN A 165 -30.82 7.23 -12.38
#